data_3c2bc936c731aeed1e9a7a078c6a851c
#
_entry.id   3c2bc936c731aeed1e9a7a078c6a851c
#
_cell.length_a   1.000
_cell.length_b   1.000
_cell.length_c   1.000
_cell.angle_alpha   90.00
_cell.angle_beta   90.00
_cell.angle_gamma   90.00
#
_symmetry.space_group_name_H-M   'P 1'
#
loop_
_entity.id
_entity.type
_entity.pdbx_description
1 polymer ?
#
loop_
_entity_poly.entity_id
_entity_poly.type
_entity_poly.pdbx_seq_one_letter_code
_entity_poly.pdbx_strand_id
1 'polypeptide(L)'
;MFANIVVGDEINRASPKTQSALLESMEERQVTIDGQTYELPSPFMVVATQNPVEMEGTYPLPEAQRDRFMARVSVGYPSVEAELQMLDVHGGVSPLEDMQPVAHAHDIVKLIDAVRGVHVADPVRRYAVDLVAATRNHPDLRLGASPRATLHLLRAAKASAALSGREYALPDDVQALAVAVLAHRLLPTAQAQLNRRTSEQVVQEILQRTPVPAAQQQQQHGFGGLGRGTPSYGQQPPRRLG
;
A
#
# COMPACT_ATOMS: atom_id res chain seq x y z
N MET A 1 0.31 -20.30 14.59
CA MET A 1 -0.05 -19.60 13.35
C MET A 1 -1.56 -19.45 13.12
N PHE A 2 -2.41 -20.11 13.88
CA PHE A 2 -3.88 -20.06 13.71
C PHE A 2 -4.50 -18.83 14.40
N ALA A 3 -4.00 -17.63 14.06
CA ALA A 3 -4.48 -16.35 14.56
C ALA A 3 -4.65 -15.38 13.37
N ASN A 4 -5.51 -14.38 13.54
CA ASN A 4 -5.74 -13.37 12.51
C ASN A 4 -4.51 -12.47 12.27
N ILE A 5 -3.77 -12.16 13.33
CA ILE A 5 -2.55 -11.35 13.28
C ILE A 5 -1.42 -12.15 13.92
N VAL A 6 -0.35 -12.33 13.18
CA VAL A 6 0.86 -13.03 13.62
C VAL A 6 2.02 -12.04 13.65
N VAL A 7 2.66 -11.92 14.81
CA VAL A 7 3.88 -11.14 14.98
C VAL A 7 5.07 -12.10 14.98
N GLY A 8 5.91 -12.01 13.95
CA GLY A 8 7.17 -12.73 13.86
C GLY A 8 8.31 -11.82 14.30
N ASP A 9 8.66 -11.89 15.58
CA ASP A 9 9.72 -11.06 16.10
C ASP A 9 11.10 -11.57 15.68
N GLU A 10 12.00 -10.65 15.31
CA GLU A 10 13.36 -10.93 14.84
C GLU A 10 13.43 -12.05 13.78
N ILE A 11 12.63 -11.94 12.72
CA ILE A 11 12.52 -12.98 11.68
C ILE A 11 13.88 -13.34 11.05
N ASN A 12 14.84 -12.43 11.07
CA ASN A 12 16.21 -12.66 10.60
C ASN A 12 17.00 -13.63 11.49
N ARG A 13 16.57 -13.94 12.71
CA ARG A 13 17.14 -14.99 13.56
C ARG A 13 16.50 -16.36 13.33
N ALA A 14 15.34 -16.40 12.71
CA ALA A 14 14.67 -17.66 12.37
C ALA A 14 15.43 -18.42 11.28
N SER A 15 15.41 -19.75 11.36
CA SER A 15 16.00 -20.60 10.32
C SER A 15 15.34 -20.36 8.95
N PRO A 16 16.04 -20.59 7.84
CA PRO A 16 15.45 -20.46 6.49
C PRO A 16 14.18 -21.28 6.28
N LYS A 17 14.07 -22.44 6.96
CA LYS A 17 12.86 -23.28 6.92
C LYS A 17 11.68 -22.58 7.59
N THR A 18 11.90 -21.96 8.74
CA THR A 18 10.88 -21.20 9.48
C THR A 18 10.45 -19.97 8.70
N GLN A 19 11.43 -19.23 8.12
CA GLN A 19 11.15 -18.09 7.25
C GLN A 19 10.26 -18.51 6.06
N SER A 20 10.58 -19.63 5.40
CA SER A 20 9.80 -20.12 4.26
C SER A 20 8.37 -20.51 4.64
N ALA A 21 8.16 -21.14 5.79
CA ALA A 21 6.83 -21.51 6.27
C ALA A 21 5.96 -20.27 6.59
N LEU A 22 6.56 -19.22 7.17
CA LEU A 22 5.86 -17.96 7.40
C LEU A 22 5.44 -17.29 6.08
N LEU A 23 6.30 -17.34 5.07
CA LEU A 23 6.06 -16.73 3.77
C LEU A 23 4.99 -17.47 2.96
N GLU A 24 4.90 -18.81 3.10
CA GLU A 24 3.80 -19.59 2.54
C GLU A 24 2.46 -19.12 3.12
N SER A 25 2.40 -18.98 4.45
CA SER A 25 1.18 -18.54 5.12
C SER A 25 0.70 -17.14 4.68
N MET A 26 1.63 -16.23 4.37
CA MET A 26 1.32 -14.86 3.92
C MET A 26 0.70 -14.84 2.52
N GLU A 27 1.15 -15.69 1.63
CA GLU A 27 0.77 -15.65 0.22
C GLU A 27 -0.46 -16.53 -0.05
N GLU A 28 -0.46 -17.74 0.47
CA GLU A 28 -1.47 -18.75 0.19
C GLU A 28 -2.56 -18.83 1.26
N ARG A 29 -2.39 -18.13 2.39
CA ARG A 29 -3.30 -18.14 3.55
C ARG A 29 -3.59 -19.54 4.07
N GLN A 30 -2.59 -20.39 3.99
CA GLN A 30 -2.62 -21.76 4.47
C GLN A 30 -1.28 -22.15 5.08
N VAL A 31 -1.29 -23.19 5.86
CA VAL A 31 -0.09 -23.79 6.46
C VAL A 31 -0.13 -25.29 6.24
N THR A 32 0.97 -25.85 5.75
CA THR A 32 1.13 -27.29 5.59
C THR A 32 1.97 -27.86 6.74
N ILE A 33 1.36 -28.75 7.53
CA ILE A 33 2.01 -29.44 8.67
C ILE A 33 1.87 -30.93 8.45
N ASP A 34 2.98 -31.65 8.42
CA ASP A 34 3.04 -33.11 8.25
C ASP A 34 2.25 -33.61 7.02
N GLY A 35 2.28 -32.84 5.92
CA GLY A 35 1.58 -33.18 4.67
C GLY A 35 0.09 -32.84 4.67
N GLN A 36 -0.44 -32.27 5.75
CA GLN A 36 -1.83 -31.80 5.82
C GLN A 36 -1.88 -30.27 5.74
N THR A 37 -2.72 -29.76 4.85
CA THR A 37 -2.92 -28.31 4.65
C THR A 37 -4.08 -27.80 5.48
N TYR A 38 -3.86 -26.70 6.18
CA TYR A 38 -4.82 -26.01 7.03
C TYR A 38 -5.00 -24.59 6.52
N GLU A 39 -6.25 -24.16 6.30
CA GLU A 39 -6.57 -22.78 5.97
C GLU A 39 -6.41 -21.87 7.19
N LEU A 40 -5.93 -20.65 6.96
CA LEU A 40 -5.79 -19.63 7.98
C LEU A 40 -7.03 -18.75 8.08
N PRO A 41 -7.33 -18.20 9.27
CA PRO A 41 -8.51 -17.37 9.46
C PRO A 41 -8.47 -16.09 8.61
N SER A 42 -9.63 -15.58 8.24
CA SER A 42 -9.76 -14.28 7.57
C SER A 42 -10.34 -13.24 8.54
N PRO A 43 -9.77 -12.01 8.62
CA PRO A 43 -8.57 -11.54 7.93
C PRO A 43 -7.30 -12.17 8.50
N PHE A 44 -6.24 -12.23 7.68
CA PHE A 44 -4.92 -12.72 8.11
C PHE A 44 -3.84 -11.71 7.75
N MET A 45 -2.98 -11.38 8.71
CA MET A 45 -1.85 -10.46 8.53
C MET A 45 -0.62 -10.94 9.31
N VAL A 46 0.54 -10.80 8.69
CA VAL A 46 1.83 -11.03 9.34
C VAL A 46 2.57 -9.70 9.48
N VAL A 47 3.04 -9.44 10.68
CA VAL A 47 3.98 -8.37 11.01
C VAL A 47 5.30 -9.03 11.38
N ALA A 48 6.37 -8.78 10.63
CA ALA A 48 7.69 -9.29 10.95
C ALA A 48 8.61 -8.14 11.35
N THR A 49 9.35 -8.30 12.44
CA THR A 49 10.37 -7.35 12.85
C THR A 49 11.75 -7.82 12.44
N GLN A 50 12.65 -6.88 12.24
CA GLN A 50 14.08 -7.12 12.04
C GLN A 50 14.86 -6.14 12.89
N ASN A 51 15.84 -6.65 13.64
CA ASN A 51 16.81 -5.80 14.32
C ASN A 51 18.04 -5.62 13.41
N PRO A 52 18.30 -4.42 12.88
CA PRO A 52 19.40 -4.18 11.96
C PRO A 52 20.78 -4.14 12.65
N VAL A 53 20.82 -3.99 13.97
CA VAL A 53 22.07 -3.80 14.73
C VAL A 53 22.79 -5.13 14.97
N GLU A 54 22.03 -6.21 15.14
CA GLU A 54 22.60 -7.54 15.42
C GLU A 54 22.77 -8.33 14.12
N MET A 55 24.00 -8.43 13.63
CA MET A 55 24.35 -9.17 12.42
C MET A 55 24.84 -10.59 12.69
N GLU A 56 25.33 -10.87 13.90
CA GLU A 56 25.90 -12.17 14.26
C GLU A 56 24.77 -13.19 14.53
N GLY A 57 24.85 -14.36 13.89
CA GLY A 57 23.83 -15.42 14.02
C GLY A 57 22.52 -15.16 13.29
N THR A 58 22.48 -14.23 12.32
CA THR A 58 21.28 -13.92 11.56
C THR A 58 21.29 -14.51 10.14
N TYR A 59 20.11 -14.83 9.64
CA TYR A 59 19.85 -15.25 8.26
C TYR A 59 19.10 -14.13 7.54
N PRO A 60 19.77 -13.32 6.70
CA PRO A 60 19.09 -12.26 5.97
C PRO A 60 18.02 -12.85 5.05
N LEU A 61 16.86 -12.21 5.00
CA LEU A 61 15.80 -12.62 4.08
C LEU A 61 16.27 -12.44 2.62
N PRO A 62 16.22 -13.50 1.80
CA PRO A 62 16.46 -13.39 0.37
C PRO A 62 15.54 -12.36 -0.31
N GLU A 63 15.97 -11.80 -1.43
CA GLU A 63 15.24 -10.77 -2.15
C GLU A 63 13.80 -11.19 -2.53
N ALA A 64 13.65 -12.42 -3.03
CA ALA A 64 12.34 -12.97 -3.39
C ALA A 64 11.39 -13.10 -2.20
N GLN A 65 11.93 -13.26 -1.01
CA GLN A 65 11.16 -13.32 0.24
C GLN A 65 10.78 -11.92 0.72
N ARG A 66 11.69 -10.95 0.62
CA ARG A 66 11.38 -9.54 0.96
C ARG A 66 10.30 -8.95 0.07
N ASP A 67 10.25 -9.33 -1.21
CA ASP A 67 9.22 -8.88 -2.17
C ASP A 67 7.80 -9.30 -1.78
N ARG A 68 7.63 -10.28 -0.90
CA ARG A 68 6.30 -10.72 -0.41
C ARG A 68 5.70 -9.80 0.64
N PHE A 69 6.52 -9.06 1.40
CA PHE A 69 6.02 -8.08 2.36
C PHE A 69 5.47 -6.84 1.65
N MET A 70 4.29 -6.40 2.06
CA MET A 70 3.63 -5.24 1.42
C MET A 70 4.44 -3.96 1.60
N ALA A 71 4.88 -3.68 2.81
CA ALA A 71 5.61 -2.47 3.14
C ALA A 71 6.65 -2.72 4.22
N ARG A 72 7.70 -1.90 4.25
CA ARG A 72 8.66 -1.80 5.34
C ARG A 72 8.49 -0.44 6.02
N VAL A 73 8.27 -0.48 7.33
CA VAL A 73 8.11 0.71 8.16
C VAL A 73 9.26 0.77 9.15
N SER A 74 9.88 1.94 9.29
CA SER A 74 10.87 2.20 10.33
C SER A 74 10.15 2.80 11.54
N VAL A 75 10.36 2.21 12.72
CA VAL A 75 9.79 2.74 13.96
C VAL A 75 10.60 3.95 14.47
N GLY A 76 11.93 3.94 14.27
CA GLY A 76 12.82 4.99 14.74
C GLY A 76 12.98 5.00 16.26
N TYR A 77 13.52 6.10 16.78
CA TYR A 77 13.60 6.36 18.22
C TYR A 77 12.39 7.17 18.69
N PRO A 78 11.96 7.01 19.95
CA PRO A 78 10.92 7.86 20.54
C PRO A 78 11.40 9.31 20.65
N SER A 79 10.45 10.26 20.83
CA SER A 79 10.79 11.62 21.21
C SER A 79 11.21 11.67 22.69
N VAL A 80 11.92 12.75 23.07
CA VAL A 80 12.32 12.94 24.49
C VAL A 80 11.11 12.92 25.43
N GLU A 81 10.00 13.51 25.01
CA GLU A 81 8.74 13.53 25.78
C GLU A 81 8.16 12.13 25.92
N ALA A 82 8.21 11.31 24.86
CA ALA A 82 7.76 9.92 24.92
C ALA A 82 8.67 9.04 25.80
N GLU A 83 9.98 9.31 25.82
CA GLU A 83 10.93 8.64 26.72
C GLU A 83 10.63 8.99 28.19
N LEU A 84 10.37 10.27 28.50
CA LEU A 84 9.97 10.70 29.85
C LEU A 84 8.68 10.02 30.29
N GLN A 85 7.65 10.00 29.44
CA GLN A 85 6.39 9.30 29.73
C GLN A 85 6.59 7.81 29.99
N MET A 86 7.49 7.16 29.25
CA MET A 86 7.81 5.75 29.44
C MET A 86 8.40 5.50 30.86
N LEU A 87 9.22 6.41 31.37
CA LEU A 87 9.77 6.29 32.73
C LEU A 87 8.68 6.43 33.82
N ASP A 88 7.69 7.28 33.60
CA ASP A 88 6.56 7.46 34.51
C ASP A 88 5.66 6.21 34.55
N VAL A 89 5.47 5.54 33.42
CA VAL A 89 4.59 4.36 33.30
C VAL A 89 5.26 3.07 33.80
N HIS A 90 6.58 2.96 33.74
CA HIS A 90 7.32 1.71 34.05
C HIS A 90 7.26 1.32 35.56
N GLY A 91 6.68 2.14 36.43
CA GLY A 91 6.46 1.82 37.84
C GLY A 91 5.05 1.33 38.19
N GLY A 92 4.13 1.23 37.20
CA GLY A 92 2.71 0.94 37.40
C GLY A 92 2.21 -0.35 36.73
N VAL A 93 0.89 -0.56 36.77
CA VAL A 93 0.19 -1.64 36.09
C VAL A 93 0.38 -1.49 34.57
N SER A 94 0.61 -2.61 33.89
CA SER A 94 0.78 -2.63 32.43
C SER A 94 -0.47 -2.05 31.75
N PRO A 95 -0.36 -1.02 30.89
CA PRO A 95 -1.51 -0.47 30.17
C PRO A 95 -2.25 -1.51 29.30
N LEU A 96 -1.60 -2.65 29.01
CA LEU A 96 -2.17 -3.74 28.22
C LEU A 96 -3.31 -4.47 28.94
N GLU A 97 -3.30 -4.50 30.30
CA GLU A 97 -4.33 -5.17 31.08
C GLU A 97 -5.69 -4.46 31.02
N ASP A 98 -5.68 -3.15 30.79
CA ASP A 98 -6.89 -2.31 30.71
C ASP A 98 -7.39 -2.13 29.25
N MET A 99 -6.69 -2.66 28.25
CA MET A 99 -7.09 -2.51 26.85
C MET A 99 -8.38 -3.27 26.54
N GLN A 100 -9.35 -2.55 25.98
CA GLN A 100 -10.62 -3.12 25.51
C GLN A 100 -10.62 -3.24 23.98
N PRO A 101 -11.27 -4.28 23.42
CA PRO A 101 -11.44 -4.40 21.96
C PRO A 101 -12.18 -3.19 21.40
N VAL A 102 -11.67 -2.61 20.32
CA VAL A 102 -12.30 -1.48 19.61
C VAL A 102 -13.00 -1.90 18.31
N ALA A 103 -12.73 -3.12 17.82
CA ALA A 103 -13.35 -3.68 16.62
C ALA A 103 -13.28 -5.21 16.67
N HIS A 104 -14.14 -5.86 15.89
CA HIS A 104 -14.16 -7.31 15.70
C HIS A 104 -13.59 -7.70 14.32
N ALA A 105 -13.21 -8.96 14.15
CA ALA A 105 -12.67 -9.47 12.89
C ALA A 105 -13.58 -9.19 11.67
N HIS A 106 -14.91 -9.27 11.85
CA HIS A 106 -15.87 -8.99 10.78
C HIS A 106 -15.89 -7.52 10.35
N ASP A 107 -15.56 -6.58 11.25
CA ASP A 107 -15.46 -5.16 10.91
C ASP A 107 -14.25 -4.92 10.01
N ILE A 108 -13.13 -5.60 10.29
CA ILE A 108 -11.94 -5.56 9.44
C ILE A 108 -12.24 -6.15 8.04
N VAL A 109 -13.02 -7.23 7.95
CA VAL A 109 -13.44 -7.78 6.65
C VAL A 109 -14.24 -6.74 5.86
N LYS A 110 -15.19 -6.05 6.49
CA LYS A 110 -15.96 -4.98 5.83
C LYS A 110 -15.06 -3.83 5.35
N LEU A 111 -14.07 -3.44 6.16
CA LEU A 111 -13.09 -2.43 5.75
C LEU A 111 -12.25 -2.89 4.55
N ILE A 112 -11.81 -4.14 4.52
CA ILE A 112 -11.09 -4.71 3.37
C ILE A 112 -11.96 -4.64 2.11
N ASP A 113 -13.24 -4.96 2.19
CA ASP A 113 -14.15 -4.92 1.04
C ASP A 113 -14.42 -3.48 0.60
N ALA A 114 -14.56 -2.54 1.53
CA ALA A 114 -14.66 -1.11 1.21
C ALA A 114 -13.41 -0.59 0.48
N VAL A 115 -12.20 -0.95 0.96
CA VAL A 115 -10.93 -0.59 0.30
C VAL A 115 -10.84 -1.21 -1.11
N ARG A 116 -11.32 -2.44 -1.31
CA ARG A 116 -11.36 -3.05 -2.65
C ARG A 116 -12.22 -2.25 -3.62
N GLY A 117 -13.32 -1.66 -3.14
CA GLY A 117 -14.22 -0.81 -3.91
C GLY A 117 -13.64 0.56 -4.32
N VAL A 118 -12.57 1.04 -3.68
CA VAL A 118 -11.96 2.33 -4.02
C VAL A 118 -11.52 2.36 -5.48
N HIS A 119 -11.98 3.38 -6.20
CA HIS A 119 -11.66 3.54 -7.62
C HIS A 119 -10.21 4.02 -7.83
N VAL A 120 -9.57 3.51 -8.87
CA VAL A 120 -8.25 3.99 -9.33
C VAL A 120 -8.33 4.30 -10.80
N ALA A 121 -8.27 5.57 -11.15
CA ALA A 121 -8.31 6.02 -12.54
C ALA A 121 -7.09 5.54 -13.33
N ASP A 122 -7.24 5.35 -14.65
CA ASP A 122 -6.17 4.86 -15.53
C ASP A 122 -4.88 5.70 -15.45
N PRO A 123 -4.91 7.04 -15.39
CA PRO A 123 -3.70 7.82 -15.22
C PRO A 123 -2.95 7.52 -13.93
N VAL A 124 -3.66 7.25 -12.81
CA VAL A 124 -3.04 6.89 -11.52
C VAL A 124 -2.45 5.47 -11.59
N ARG A 125 -3.16 4.53 -12.23
CA ARG A 125 -2.63 3.18 -12.48
C ARG A 125 -1.35 3.24 -13.31
N ARG A 126 -1.36 4.04 -14.39
CA ARG A 126 -0.20 4.23 -15.25
C ARG A 126 0.97 4.83 -14.48
N TYR A 127 0.72 5.85 -13.68
CA TYR A 127 1.73 6.48 -12.84
C TYR A 127 2.42 5.48 -11.88
N ALA A 128 1.64 4.63 -11.21
CA ALA A 128 2.20 3.58 -10.35
C ALA A 128 3.08 2.57 -11.14
N VAL A 129 2.65 2.20 -12.36
CA VAL A 129 3.45 1.34 -13.26
C VAL A 129 4.74 2.03 -13.68
N ASP A 130 4.69 3.31 -14.06
CA ASP A 130 5.84 4.08 -14.52
C ASP A 130 6.87 4.26 -13.39
N LEU A 131 6.44 4.51 -12.14
CA LEU A 131 7.31 4.53 -10.97
C LEU A 131 8.05 3.21 -10.77
N VAL A 132 7.33 2.09 -10.81
CA VAL A 132 7.93 0.76 -10.64
C VAL A 132 8.84 0.41 -11.81
N ALA A 133 8.46 0.75 -13.05
CA ALA A 133 9.29 0.54 -14.23
C ALA A 133 10.59 1.35 -14.18
N ALA A 134 10.54 2.59 -13.68
CA ALA A 134 11.71 3.43 -13.51
C ALA A 134 12.77 2.80 -12.57
N THR A 135 12.35 2.03 -11.56
CA THR A 135 13.30 1.31 -10.69
C THR A 135 14.13 0.28 -11.44
N ARG A 136 13.58 -0.33 -12.51
CA ARG A 136 14.25 -1.41 -13.27
C ARG A 136 15.35 -0.88 -14.19
N ASN A 137 15.29 0.40 -14.53
CA ASN A 137 16.23 1.06 -15.44
C ASN A 137 17.13 2.09 -14.72
N HIS A 138 17.11 2.12 -13.39
CA HIS A 138 17.89 3.08 -12.61
C HIS A 138 19.35 2.64 -12.52
N PRO A 139 20.34 3.53 -12.82
CA PRO A 139 21.76 3.16 -12.86
C PRO A 139 22.32 2.72 -11.51
N ASP A 140 21.77 3.24 -10.40
CA ASP A 140 22.20 2.87 -9.05
C ASP A 140 21.63 1.53 -8.56
N LEU A 141 20.73 0.88 -9.34
CA LEU A 141 20.09 -0.36 -8.95
C LEU A 141 20.58 -1.54 -9.81
N ARG A 142 20.99 -2.62 -9.13
CA ARG A 142 21.25 -3.92 -9.74
C ARG A 142 19.94 -4.68 -9.98
N LEU A 143 18.96 -4.49 -9.08
CA LEU A 143 17.63 -5.10 -9.18
C LEU A 143 16.58 -4.07 -8.81
N GLY A 144 15.64 -3.82 -9.73
CA GLY A 144 14.45 -3.02 -9.53
C GLY A 144 13.28 -3.83 -8.97
N ALA A 145 12.17 -3.16 -8.71
CA ALA A 145 10.98 -3.78 -8.13
C ALA A 145 10.22 -4.68 -9.13
N SER A 146 9.63 -5.76 -8.63
CA SER A 146 8.82 -6.70 -9.39
C SER A 146 7.43 -6.12 -9.73
N PRO A 147 6.66 -6.75 -10.65
CA PRO A 147 5.26 -6.37 -10.89
C PRO A 147 4.37 -6.47 -9.63
N ARG A 148 4.71 -7.35 -8.67
CA ARG A 148 4.03 -7.46 -7.38
C ARG A 148 4.07 -6.14 -6.61
N ALA A 149 5.17 -5.40 -6.70
CA ALA A 149 5.30 -4.08 -6.08
C ALA A 149 4.25 -3.08 -6.57
N THR A 150 3.89 -3.10 -7.86
CA THR A 150 2.81 -2.25 -8.41
C THR A 150 1.47 -2.59 -7.78
N LEU A 151 1.16 -3.89 -7.63
CA LEU A 151 -0.08 -4.33 -6.99
C LEU A 151 -0.13 -3.90 -5.52
N HIS A 152 0.97 -4.04 -4.78
CA HIS A 152 1.06 -3.62 -3.39
C HIS A 152 0.93 -2.09 -3.25
N LEU A 153 1.58 -1.33 -4.13
CA LEU A 153 1.52 0.13 -4.14
C LEU A 153 0.09 0.63 -4.39
N LEU A 154 -0.61 0.06 -5.36
CA LEU A 154 -2.00 0.42 -5.64
C LEU A 154 -2.96 -0.01 -4.51
N ARG A 155 -2.74 -1.17 -3.88
CA ARG A 155 -3.54 -1.60 -2.71
C ARG A 155 -3.34 -0.66 -1.53
N ALA A 156 -2.10 -0.27 -1.26
CA ALA A 156 -1.77 0.67 -0.19
C ALA A 156 -2.36 2.07 -0.47
N ALA A 157 -2.29 2.57 -1.71
CA ALA A 157 -2.89 3.82 -2.12
C ALA A 157 -4.43 3.82 -1.97
N LYS A 158 -5.10 2.71 -2.31
CA LYS A 158 -6.54 2.54 -2.05
C LYS A 158 -6.87 2.63 -0.55
N ALA A 159 -6.07 1.97 0.29
CA ALA A 159 -6.25 2.02 1.74
C ALA A 159 -6.05 3.44 2.29
N SER A 160 -5.04 4.16 1.82
CA SER A 160 -4.80 5.58 2.16
C SER A 160 -6.00 6.46 1.80
N ALA A 161 -6.53 6.30 0.59
CA ALA A 161 -7.71 7.03 0.13
C ALA A 161 -8.94 6.74 1.01
N ALA A 162 -9.20 5.47 1.33
CA ALA A 162 -10.32 5.05 2.19
C ALA A 162 -10.18 5.62 3.60
N LEU A 163 -8.99 5.58 4.20
CA LEU A 163 -8.71 6.18 5.51
C LEU A 163 -8.91 7.70 5.52
N SER A 164 -8.75 8.35 4.36
CA SER A 164 -9.03 9.77 4.16
C SER A 164 -10.50 10.05 3.80
N GLY A 165 -11.39 9.06 3.87
CA GLY A 165 -12.81 9.19 3.54
C GLY A 165 -13.11 9.34 2.05
N ARG A 166 -12.19 8.93 1.16
CA ARG A 166 -12.34 9.05 -0.30
C ARG A 166 -12.64 7.71 -0.96
N GLU A 167 -13.51 7.71 -1.95
CA GLU A 167 -13.86 6.56 -2.77
C GLU A 167 -12.94 6.38 -3.99
N TYR A 168 -11.91 7.24 -4.13
CA TYR A 168 -10.94 7.20 -5.22
C TYR A 168 -9.53 7.52 -4.72
N ALA A 169 -8.54 6.86 -5.31
CA ALA A 169 -7.13 7.10 -5.03
C ALA A 169 -6.57 8.23 -5.91
N LEU A 170 -5.69 9.04 -5.32
CA LEU A 170 -4.96 10.11 -5.96
C LEU A 170 -3.49 9.72 -6.23
N PRO A 171 -2.79 10.41 -7.14
CA PRO A 171 -1.33 10.27 -7.27
C PRO A 171 -0.58 10.49 -5.96
N ASP A 172 -1.06 11.41 -5.11
CA ASP A 172 -0.46 11.72 -3.81
C ASP A 172 -0.47 10.52 -2.86
N ASP A 173 -1.54 9.69 -2.89
CA ASP A 173 -1.60 8.44 -2.12
C ASP A 173 -0.51 7.46 -2.56
N VAL A 174 -0.23 7.41 -3.87
CA VAL A 174 0.84 6.58 -4.43
C VAL A 174 2.21 7.10 -4.00
N GLN A 175 2.44 8.42 -4.07
CA GLN A 175 3.70 9.06 -3.70
C GLN A 175 4.02 8.87 -2.21
N ALA A 176 3.05 9.11 -1.34
CA ALA A 176 3.22 9.02 0.10
C ALA A 176 3.69 7.64 0.57
N LEU A 177 3.27 6.59 -0.15
CA LEU A 177 3.56 5.19 0.22
C LEU A 177 4.68 4.55 -0.59
N ALA A 178 5.18 5.23 -1.64
CA ALA A 178 6.15 4.66 -2.56
C ALA A 178 7.44 4.20 -1.86
N VAL A 179 8.00 4.99 -0.94
CA VAL A 179 9.24 4.62 -0.22
C VAL A 179 8.99 3.37 0.62
N ALA A 180 7.95 3.34 1.44
CA ALA A 180 7.64 2.21 2.32
C ALA A 180 7.39 0.92 1.53
N VAL A 181 6.73 1.02 0.35
CA VAL A 181 6.39 -0.13 -0.48
C VAL A 181 7.52 -0.57 -1.39
N LEU A 182 8.35 0.35 -1.91
CA LEU A 182 9.34 0.01 -2.95
C LEU A 182 10.76 -0.19 -2.40
N ALA A 183 11.22 0.63 -1.44
CA ALA A 183 12.63 0.69 -1.09
C ALA A 183 13.22 -0.65 -0.61
N HIS A 184 12.48 -1.43 0.16
CA HIS A 184 12.94 -2.73 0.67
C HIS A 184 13.07 -3.82 -0.39
N ARG A 185 12.57 -3.61 -1.60
CA ARG A 185 12.63 -4.52 -2.75
C ARG A 185 13.82 -4.27 -3.66
N LEU A 186 14.42 -3.07 -3.54
CA LEU A 186 15.47 -2.62 -4.43
C LEU A 186 16.85 -3.08 -3.94
N LEU A 187 17.71 -3.43 -4.87
CA LEU A 187 19.10 -3.76 -4.59
C LEU A 187 20.03 -2.76 -5.25
N PRO A 188 20.71 -1.93 -4.46
CA PRO A 188 21.71 -1.03 -4.99
C PRO A 188 22.90 -1.76 -5.62
N THR A 189 23.54 -1.14 -6.62
CA THR A 189 24.81 -1.59 -7.17
C THR A 189 25.93 -1.43 -6.14
N ALA A 190 27.05 -2.15 -6.32
CA ALA A 190 28.23 -2.00 -5.47
C ALA A 190 28.74 -0.54 -5.45
N GLN A 191 28.70 0.13 -6.60
CA GLN A 191 29.09 1.54 -6.70
C GLN A 191 28.19 2.48 -5.91
N ALA A 192 26.87 2.25 -5.97
CA ALA A 192 25.88 3.00 -5.18
C ALA A 192 26.10 2.79 -3.68
N GLN A 193 26.39 1.55 -3.25
CA GLN A 193 26.69 1.22 -1.85
C GLN A 193 27.98 1.93 -1.37
N LEU A 194 29.04 1.94 -2.17
CA LEU A 194 30.27 2.66 -1.86
C LEU A 194 30.01 4.17 -1.69
N ASN A 195 29.13 4.72 -2.51
CA ASN A 195 28.68 6.11 -2.43
C ASN A 195 27.63 6.36 -1.33
N ARG A 196 27.35 5.38 -0.46
CA ARG A 196 26.32 5.44 0.59
C ARG A 196 24.93 5.82 0.08
N ARG A 197 24.64 5.48 -1.18
CA ARG A 197 23.35 5.73 -1.79
C ARG A 197 22.34 4.69 -1.30
N THR A 198 21.24 5.12 -0.68
CA THR A 198 20.21 4.21 -0.14
C THR A 198 19.10 3.97 -1.15
N SER A 199 18.38 2.84 -0.99
CA SER A 199 17.21 2.53 -1.81
C SER A 199 16.10 3.57 -1.65
N GLU A 200 15.93 4.13 -0.46
CA GLU A 200 14.98 5.19 -0.14
C GLU A 200 15.27 6.46 -0.96
N GLN A 201 16.54 6.86 -1.02
CA GLN A 201 16.98 8.03 -1.82
C GLN A 201 16.73 7.80 -3.32
N VAL A 202 16.95 6.58 -3.80
CA VAL A 202 16.66 6.23 -5.20
C VAL A 202 15.16 6.33 -5.49
N VAL A 203 14.29 5.83 -4.61
CA VAL A 203 12.83 5.97 -4.77
C VAL A 203 12.42 7.45 -4.77
N GLN A 204 12.97 8.26 -3.87
CA GLN A 204 12.68 9.70 -3.83
C GLN A 204 13.09 10.42 -5.12
N GLU A 205 14.25 10.07 -5.68
CA GLU A 205 14.69 10.61 -6.96
C GLU A 205 13.76 10.21 -8.12
N ILE A 206 13.32 8.94 -8.15
CA ILE A 206 12.35 8.46 -9.15
C ILE A 206 11.03 9.23 -9.04
N LEU A 207 10.53 9.45 -7.81
CA LEU A 207 9.32 10.25 -7.57
C LEU A 207 9.44 11.67 -8.12
N GLN A 208 10.60 12.32 -7.94
CA GLN A 208 10.84 13.68 -8.44
C GLN A 208 10.92 13.74 -9.98
N ARG A 209 11.39 12.67 -10.62
CA ARG A 209 11.58 12.61 -12.09
C ARG A 209 10.36 12.09 -12.85
N THR A 210 9.49 11.33 -12.19
CA THR A 210 8.31 10.76 -12.85
C THR A 210 7.17 11.79 -12.86
N PRO A 211 6.67 12.17 -14.05
CA PRO A 211 5.60 13.16 -14.15
C PRO A 211 4.33 12.69 -13.43
N VAL A 212 3.81 13.55 -12.57
CA VAL A 212 2.52 13.32 -11.91
C VAL A 212 1.41 13.54 -12.92
N PRO A 213 0.43 12.63 -13.09
CA PRO A 213 -0.69 12.85 -13.99
C PRO A 213 -1.49 14.07 -13.54
N ALA A 214 -1.67 15.03 -14.47
CA ALA A 214 -2.54 16.17 -14.23
C ALA A 214 -3.97 15.69 -13.95
N ALA A 215 -4.65 16.30 -12.98
CA ALA A 215 -6.06 16.06 -12.78
C ALA A 215 -6.78 16.41 -14.08
N GLN A 216 -7.29 15.43 -14.82
CA GLN A 216 -8.20 15.69 -15.92
C GLN A 216 -9.43 16.33 -15.29
N GLN A 217 -9.58 17.64 -15.47
CA GLN A 217 -10.88 18.29 -15.30
C GLN A 217 -11.84 17.48 -16.16
N GLN A 218 -12.80 16.81 -15.51
CA GLN A 218 -13.91 16.18 -16.21
C GLN A 218 -14.50 17.27 -17.10
N GLN A 219 -14.25 17.18 -18.41
CA GLN A 219 -15.07 17.87 -19.39
C GLN A 219 -16.49 17.37 -19.12
N GLN A 220 -17.26 18.19 -18.40
CA GLN A 220 -18.69 18.07 -18.38
C GLN A 220 -19.10 18.06 -19.86
N HIS A 221 -19.44 16.89 -20.36
CA HIS A 221 -20.21 16.78 -21.58
C HIS A 221 -21.52 17.47 -21.25
N GLY A 222 -21.56 18.76 -21.61
CA GLY A 222 -22.79 19.54 -21.63
C GLY A 222 -23.77 18.73 -22.48
N PHE A 223 -24.83 18.29 -21.86
CA PHE A 223 -26.00 17.85 -22.54
C PHE A 223 -26.46 19.03 -23.40
N GLY A 224 -26.10 18.97 -24.70
CA GLY A 224 -26.51 19.94 -25.72
C GLY A 224 -28.02 20.08 -25.68
N GLY A 225 -28.46 21.32 -25.54
CA GLY A 225 -29.84 21.69 -25.40
C GLY A 225 -30.74 21.05 -26.45
N LEU A 226 -31.73 20.32 -25.99
CA LEU A 226 -32.93 20.04 -26.73
C LEU A 226 -33.61 21.41 -26.99
N GLY A 227 -33.45 21.90 -28.21
CA GLY A 227 -34.19 23.09 -28.71
C GLY A 227 -35.67 22.85 -28.53
N ARG A 228 -36.31 23.66 -27.68
CA ARG A 228 -37.76 23.79 -27.63
C ARG A 228 -38.19 24.50 -28.92
N GLY A 229 -38.59 23.71 -29.92
CA GLY A 229 -39.36 24.17 -31.06
C GLY A 229 -40.74 24.58 -30.56
N THR A 230 -41.03 25.87 -30.52
CA THR A 230 -42.38 26.38 -30.37
C THR A 230 -43.14 26.15 -31.66
N PRO A 231 -44.34 25.54 -31.67
CA PRO A 231 -45.16 25.48 -32.87
C PRO A 231 -45.77 26.85 -33.11
N SER A 232 -45.42 27.46 -34.25
CA SER A 232 -46.09 28.65 -34.78
C SER A 232 -47.48 28.28 -35.29
N TYR A 233 -48.51 28.75 -34.61
CA TYR A 233 -49.89 28.68 -35.10
C TYR A 233 -50.04 29.74 -36.20
N GLY A 234 -50.21 29.29 -37.46
CA GLY A 234 -50.58 30.10 -38.60
C GLY A 234 -52.02 30.61 -38.45
N GLN A 235 -52.18 31.94 -38.44
CA GLN A 235 -53.47 32.60 -38.53
C GLN A 235 -54.00 32.46 -39.95
N GLN A 236 -55.17 31.86 -40.12
CA GLN A 236 -55.98 31.90 -41.35
C GLN A 236 -56.76 33.18 -41.39
N PRO A 237 -56.83 33.85 -42.57
CA PRO A 237 -57.63 35.05 -42.74
C PRO A 237 -59.14 34.67 -42.90
N PRO A 238 -60.06 35.61 -42.55
CA PRO A 238 -61.51 35.34 -42.56
C PRO A 238 -62.08 35.25 -43.98
N ARG A 239 -62.91 34.23 -44.26
CA ARG A 239 -63.69 34.08 -45.45
C ARG A 239 -64.83 35.08 -45.40
N ARG A 240 -64.92 35.96 -46.45
CA ARG A 240 -66.08 36.76 -46.73
C ARG A 240 -67.20 35.89 -47.32
N LEU A 241 -68.39 35.99 -46.73
CA LEU A 241 -69.64 35.52 -47.31
C LEU A 241 -70.13 36.61 -48.30
N GLY A 242 -70.43 36.18 -49.46
CA GLY A 242 -71.23 36.82 -50.44
C GLY A 242 -72.10 35.79 -51.15
#